data_ce6f3e4f8e09739b54b6eb21ec72c3d7
#
_entry.id   ce6f3e4f8e09739b54b6eb21ec72c3d7
#
_cell.length_a   1.000
_cell.length_b   1.000
_cell.length_c   1.000
_cell.angle_alpha   90.00
_cell.angle_beta   90.00
_cell.angle_gamma   90.00
#
_symmetry.space_group_name_H-M   'P 1'
#
loop_
_entity.id
_entity.type
_entity.pdbx_description
1 polymer ?
#
loop_
_entity_poly.entity_id
_entity_poly.type
_entity_poly.pdbx_seq_one_letter_code
_entity_poly.pdbx_strand_id
1 'polypeptide(L)'
;MKKIWLSTLLKFYAYVMVVILTIMGLVVAGISWKNQQAEADRIAQRVLTEVATDLETSYQRVTQEGRSLVENPAKLEGVYRYFTLSPSEYETWRLNAQFPSYIQLSLHKNIDSLYLSNKNIEGIDVTLSDYKTVFVSTRQSQGGKQVSADHYKAPATAIPVLLTNPTTGAGVGIAYMTLDQEILTAAIDNARGNLPVAVRIFTPFGKEMYHEGDKGQSKDVKWQTRSTIYGYKVDVAVSESYLVKKGLANLTTFLSIAFLIFLILYLLLRQIFKNYRRQVLDLVDTMNQISQGDSERRIDTSTKDQELLVIGNMINTMLDNMDKNIRDIYQLQLSQKDANMRALQAQINPHFMYNTLEFIRMYAVMQEQEELGDIIYEFSSLLRNNISD
;
A
#
# COMPACT_ATOMS: atom_id res chain seq x y z
N MET A 1 -28.05 -23.59 -28.60
CA MET A 1 -27.82 -22.14 -28.72
C MET A 1 -26.65 -21.68 -27.86
N LYS A 2 -25.79 -20.81 -28.38
CA LYS A 2 -24.46 -20.46 -27.86
C LYS A 2 -24.47 -19.91 -26.41
N LYS A 3 -24.20 -20.79 -25.45
CA LYS A 3 -23.99 -20.50 -24.01
C LYS A 3 -22.72 -19.66 -23.72
N ILE A 4 -22.05 -19.15 -24.75
CA ILE A 4 -20.61 -18.84 -24.69
C ILE A 4 -20.34 -17.34 -24.48
N TRP A 5 -21.24 -16.46 -24.90
CA TRP A 5 -20.88 -15.04 -25.03
C TRP A 5 -20.77 -14.30 -23.68
N LEU A 6 -21.73 -14.44 -22.79
CA LEU A 6 -21.72 -13.72 -21.52
C LEU A 6 -20.68 -14.23 -20.52
N SER A 7 -20.46 -15.56 -20.48
CA SER A 7 -19.41 -16.16 -19.65
C SER A 7 -18.01 -15.85 -20.18
N THR A 8 -17.87 -15.71 -21.50
CA THR A 8 -16.61 -15.32 -22.16
C THR A 8 -16.29 -13.85 -21.87
N LEU A 9 -17.31 -12.98 -21.88
CA LEU A 9 -17.15 -11.56 -21.54
C LEU A 9 -16.69 -11.39 -20.09
N LEU A 10 -17.29 -12.09 -19.14
CA LEU A 10 -16.87 -12.05 -17.73
C LEU A 10 -15.44 -12.54 -17.53
N LYS A 11 -15.03 -13.60 -18.23
CA LYS A 11 -13.64 -14.07 -18.22
C LYS A 11 -12.69 -13.05 -18.83
N PHE A 12 -13.09 -12.38 -19.91
CA PHE A 12 -12.30 -11.33 -20.54
C PHE A 12 -12.08 -10.15 -19.60
N TYR A 13 -13.14 -9.64 -18.94
CA TYR A 13 -13.00 -8.58 -17.94
C TYR A 13 -12.14 -8.99 -16.76
N ALA A 14 -12.30 -10.22 -16.25
CA ALA A 14 -11.46 -10.73 -15.18
C ALA A 14 -9.97 -10.78 -15.61
N TYR A 15 -9.69 -11.22 -16.82
CA TYR A 15 -8.34 -11.23 -17.38
C TYR A 15 -7.74 -9.81 -17.50
N VAL A 16 -8.51 -8.88 -18.07
CA VAL A 16 -8.08 -7.47 -18.20
C VAL A 16 -7.79 -6.87 -16.82
N MET A 17 -8.65 -7.10 -15.83
CA MET A 17 -8.44 -6.64 -14.47
C MET A 17 -7.15 -7.22 -13.84
N VAL A 18 -6.88 -8.52 -14.04
CA VAL A 18 -5.64 -9.15 -13.56
C VAL A 18 -4.42 -8.51 -14.20
N VAL A 19 -4.46 -8.26 -15.50
CA VAL A 19 -3.36 -7.60 -16.22
C VAL A 19 -3.11 -6.18 -15.69
N ILE A 20 -4.17 -5.39 -15.51
CA ILE A 20 -4.07 -4.02 -14.96
C ILE A 20 -3.49 -4.05 -13.55
N LEU A 21 -4.00 -4.93 -12.67
CA LEU A 21 -3.50 -5.06 -11.30
C LEU A 21 -2.04 -5.50 -11.25
N THR A 22 -1.62 -6.38 -12.16
CA THR A 22 -0.23 -6.82 -12.26
C THR A 22 0.69 -5.67 -12.67
N ILE A 23 0.31 -4.91 -13.70
CA ILE A 23 1.08 -3.73 -14.15
C ILE A 23 1.15 -2.69 -13.02
N MET A 24 0.03 -2.39 -12.38
CA MET A 24 -0.02 -1.45 -11.26
C MET A 24 0.85 -1.92 -10.08
N GLY A 25 0.84 -3.23 -9.79
CA GLY A 25 1.70 -3.84 -8.78
C GLY A 25 3.18 -3.66 -9.06
N LEU A 26 3.62 -3.87 -10.32
CA LEU A 26 5.00 -3.66 -10.73
C LEU A 26 5.42 -2.18 -10.61
N VAL A 27 4.55 -1.26 -11.00
CA VAL A 27 4.81 0.19 -10.86
C VAL A 27 4.95 0.59 -9.40
N VAL A 28 4.01 0.16 -8.54
CA VAL A 28 4.05 0.44 -7.10
C VAL A 28 5.28 -0.18 -6.44
N ALA A 29 5.65 -1.41 -6.82
CA ALA A 29 6.86 -2.06 -6.33
C ALA A 29 8.12 -1.26 -6.71
N GLY A 30 8.23 -0.80 -7.96
CA GLY A 30 9.34 0.02 -8.43
C GLY A 30 9.46 1.36 -7.69
N ILE A 31 8.34 2.07 -7.50
CA ILE A 31 8.30 3.33 -6.73
C ILE A 31 8.66 3.09 -5.26
N SER A 32 8.09 2.05 -4.64
CA SER A 32 8.38 1.68 -3.25
C SER A 32 9.85 1.36 -3.05
N TRP A 33 10.45 0.60 -3.96
CA TRP A 33 11.88 0.28 -3.93
C TRP A 33 12.76 1.53 -4.00
N LYS A 34 12.48 2.42 -4.96
CA LYS A 34 13.22 3.68 -5.12
C LYS A 34 13.11 4.57 -3.88
N ASN A 35 11.92 4.66 -3.29
CA ASN A 35 11.68 5.46 -2.09
C ASN A 35 12.44 4.88 -0.88
N GLN A 36 12.49 3.55 -0.74
CA GLN A 36 13.23 2.90 0.34
C GLN A 36 14.75 3.10 0.21
N GLN A 37 15.30 3.02 -1.01
CA GLN A 37 16.71 3.32 -1.24
C GLN A 37 17.02 4.78 -0.89
N ALA A 38 16.19 5.72 -1.35
CA ALA A 38 16.37 7.13 -1.05
C ALA A 38 16.30 7.43 0.46
N GLU A 39 15.42 6.76 1.18
CA GLU A 39 15.29 6.89 2.64
C GLU A 39 16.48 6.30 3.36
N ALA A 40 16.96 5.14 2.93
CA ALA A 40 18.18 4.52 3.46
C ALA A 40 19.40 5.42 3.27
N ASP A 41 19.58 6.00 2.08
CA ASP A 41 20.66 6.93 1.78
C ASP A 41 20.59 8.20 2.64
N ARG A 42 19.40 8.76 2.84
CA ARG A 42 19.21 9.93 3.72
C ARG A 42 19.59 9.63 5.18
N ILE A 43 19.17 8.46 5.69
CA ILE A 43 19.50 8.07 7.07
C ILE A 43 20.97 7.78 7.21
N ALA A 44 21.59 7.08 6.25
CA ALA A 44 23.03 6.86 6.26
C ALA A 44 23.82 8.18 6.27
N GLN A 45 23.43 9.17 5.46
CA GLN A 45 24.03 10.50 5.46
C GLN A 45 23.80 11.26 6.75
N ARG A 46 22.62 11.12 7.38
CA ARG A 46 22.35 11.72 8.69
C ARG A 46 23.28 11.13 9.75
N VAL A 47 23.34 9.80 9.85
CA VAL A 47 24.22 9.10 10.79
C VAL A 47 25.67 9.52 10.56
N LEU A 48 26.14 9.53 9.31
CA LEU A 48 27.49 9.99 8.96
C LEU A 48 27.78 11.41 9.47
N THR A 49 26.80 12.31 9.26
CA THR A 49 26.98 13.72 9.61
C THR A 49 26.96 13.92 11.12
N GLU A 50 26.02 13.32 11.84
CA GLU A 50 25.91 13.43 13.30
C GLU A 50 27.11 12.80 13.98
N VAL A 51 27.50 11.57 13.63
CA VAL A 51 28.64 10.88 14.24
C VAL A 51 29.95 11.62 13.95
N ALA A 52 30.16 12.10 12.72
CA ALA A 52 31.34 12.87 12.38
C ALA A 52 31.41 14.18 13.17
N THR A 53 30.28 14.91 13.29
CA THR A 53 30.21 16.17 14.03
C THR A 53 30.44 15.96 15.53
N ASP A 54 29.82 14.92 16.11
CA ASP A 54 30.01 14.58 17.52
C ASP A 54 31.45 14.18 17.82
N LEU A 55 32.07 13.42 16.90
CA LEU A 55 33.48 13.05 17.02
C LEU A 55 34.40 14.27 16.92
N GLU A 56 34.14 15.19 15.99
CA GLU A 56 34.88 16.46 15.86
C GLU A 56 34.76 17.31 17.12
N THR A 57 33.57 17.46 17.63
CA THR A 57 33.27 18.21 18.86
C THR A 57 33.91 17.58 20.09
N SER A 58 33.83 16.25 20.18
CA SER A 58 34.47 15.49 21.26
C SER A 58 35.99 15.59 21.19
N TYR A 59 36.57 15.52 19.97
CA TYR A 59 38.03 15.70 19.77
C TYR A 59 38.48 17.10 20.23
N GLN A 60 37.80 18.16 19.81
CA GLN A 60 38.13 19.53 20.23
C GLN A 60 38.10 19.69 21.74
N ARG A 61 36.99 19.25 22.38
CA ARG A 61 36.78 19.34 23.83
C ARG A 61 37.86 18.55 24.57
N VAL A 62 38.09 17.31 24.20
CA VAL A 62 39.07 16.43 24.83
C VAL A 62 40.50 16.96 24.65
N THR A 63 40.81 17.52 23.49
CA THR A 63 42.10 18.14 23.24
C THR A 63 42.34 19.37 24.12
N GLN A 64 41.32 20.21 24.28
CA GLN A 64 41.37 21.37 25.16
C GLN A 64 41.53 20.96 26.63
N GLU A 65 40.72 20.00 27.07
CA GLU A 65 40.79 19.47 28.43
C GLU A 65 42.13 18.79 28.72
N GLY A 66 42.63 17.96 27.80
CA GLY A 66 43.93 17.32 27.94
C GLY A 66 45.07 18.33 28.06
N ARG A 67 45.04 19.42 27.29
CA ARG A 67 46.04 20.50 27.41
C ARG A 67 45.95 21.25 28.73
N SER A 68 44.76 21.29 29.35
CA SER A 68 44.54 21.94 30.65
C SER A 68 45.32 21.28 31.80
N LEU A 69 45.77 20.03 31.61
CA LEU A 69 46.66 19.32 32.57
C LEU A 69 47.96 20.04 32.83
N VAL A 70 48.50 20.74 31.82
CA VAL A 70 49.76 21.45 31.85
C VAL A 70 49.61 22.92 31.44
N GLU A 71 48.45 23.50 31.63
CA GLU A 71 48.07 24.86 31.20
C GLU A 71 48.96 25.97 31.70
N ASN A 72 49.55 25.78 32.88
CA ASN A 72 50.44 26.72 33.51
C ASN A 72 51.65 26.01 34.17
N PRO A 73 52.74 26.74 34.49
CA PRO A 73 53.95 26.13 35.08
C PRO A 73 53.71 25.36 36.38
N ALA A 74 52.74 25.81 37.19
CA ALA A 74 52.44 25.16 38.46
C ALA A 74 51.70 23.82 38.29
N LYS A 75 50.74 23.71 37.30
CA LYS A 75 50.13 22.44 36.94
C LYS A 75 51.14 21.47 36.34
N LEU A 76 52.04 21.95 35.47
CA LEU A 76 53.11 21.15 34.90
C LEU A 76 54.07 20.64 36.00
N GLU A 77 54.44 21.43 36.98
CA GLU A 77 55.19 21.01 38.15
C GLU A 77 54.49 19.89 38.90
N GLY A 78 53.15 20.01 39.14
CA GLY A 78 52.36 18.98 39.78
C GLY A 78 52.38 17.64 39.03
N VAL A 79 52.37 17.68 37.67
CA VAL A 79 52.51 16.50 36.84
C VAL A 79 53.92 15.91 37.00
N TYR A 80 54.99 16.72 36.88
CA TYR A 80 56.41 16.24 37.05
C TYR A 80 56.58 15.62 38.43
N ARG A 81 56.13 16.23 39.51
CA ARG A 81 56.23 15.70 40.87
C ARG A 81 55.63 14.31 41.01
N TYR A 82 54.53 14.00 40.35
CA TYR A 82 53.95 12.67 40.35
C TYR A 82 54.89 11.61 39.74
N PHE A 83 55.69 11.96 38.71
CA PHE A 83 56.60 11.03 38.04
C PHE A 83 57.97 10.96 38.70
N THR A 84 58.34 11.97 39.44
CA THR A 84 59.75 12.07 40.08
C THR A 84 59.77 11.58 41.49
N LEU A 85 58.67 11.77 42.26
CA LEU A 85 58.66 11.41 43.69
C LEU A 85 58.13 9.96 43.87
N SER A 86 58.63 9.33 44.95
CA SER A 86 57.95 8.06 45.36
C SER A 86 56.46 8.32 45.79
N PRO A 87 55.62 7.30 45.80
CA PRO A 87 54.21 7.49 46.19
C PRO A 87 54.05 8.13 47.56
N SER A 88 54.87 7.78 48.52
CA SER A 88 54.82 8.35 49.88
C SER A 88 55.30 9.81 49.92
N GLU A 89 56.36 10.14 49.18
CA GLU A 89 56.81 11.50 49.07
C GLU A 89 55.87 12.42 48.35
N TYR A 90 55.21 11.90 47.26
CA TYR A 90 54.23 12.64 46.54
C TYR A 90 52.97 12.93 47.38
N GLU A 91 52.49 11.93 48.20
CA GLU A 91 51.42 12.17 49.15
C GLU A 91 51.82 13.17 50.23
N THR A 92 53.06 13.10 50.76
CA THR A 92 53.53 14.05 51.72
C THR A 92 53.62 15.47 51.11
N TRP A 93 54.11 15.60 49.86
CA TRP A 93 54.13 16.87 49.12
C TRP A 93 52.71 17.39 48.90
N ARG A 94 51.75 16.53 48.50
CA ARG A 94 50.34 16.87 48.28
C ARG A 94 49.61 17.31 49.55
N LEU A 95 49.94 16.70 50.69
CA LEU A 95 49.31 16.95 51.98
C LEU A 95 50.04 18.05 52.81
N ASN A 96 51.23 18.42 52.42
CA ASN A 96 52.00 19.47 53.10
C ASN A 96 51.39 20.84 52.85
N ALA A 97 50.30 21.01 53.49
CA ALA A 97 49.26 22.00 53.25
C ALA A 97 49.51 23.36 53.96
N GLN A 98 50.77 23.84 54.01
CA GLN A 98 50.95 25.27 54.29
C GLN A 98 50.47 26.19 53.16
N PHE A 99 50.18 25.57 51.98
CA PHE A 99 49.55 26.26 50.82
C PHE A 99 48.43 25.45 50.24
N PRO A 100 47.13 25.81 50.42
CA PRO A 100 45.98 25.13 49.77
C PRO A 100 46.11 25.02 48.27
N SER A 101 46.92 25.83 47.63
CA SER A 101 47.20 25.84 46.20
C SER A 101 47.91 24.55 45.67
N TYR A 102 48.73 23.85 46.48
CA TYR A 102 49.39 22.61 46.04
C TYR A 102 48.45 21.43 45.85
N ILE A 103 47.38 21.33 46.67
CA ILE A 103 46.35 20.30 46.50
C ILE A 103 45.63 20.50 45.14
N GLN A 104 45.36 21.74 44.81
CA GLN A 104 44.66 22.08 43.55
C GLN A 104 45.56 21.88 42.30
N LEU A 105 46.86 21.85 42.46
CA LEU A 105 47.82 21.70 41.37
C LEU A 105 48.33 20.26 41.19
N SER A 106 47.92 19.34 42.08
CA SER A 106 48.28 17.92 41.97
C SER A 106 47.65 17.25 40.75
N LEU A 107 48.38 16.31 40.12
CA LEU A 107 47.87 15.55 38.97
C LEU A 107 46.51 14.91 39.29
N HIS A 108 46.35 14.28 40.45
CA HIS A 108 45.12 13.66 40.87
C HIS A 108 43.92 14.64 40.86
N LYS A 109 44.12 15.82 41.47
CA LYS A 109 43.04 16.82 41.55
C LYS A 109 42.64 17.35 40.17
N ASN A 110 43.63 17.53 39.27
CA ASN A 110 43.40 17.93 37.91
C ASN A 110 42.63 16.82 37.15
N ILE A 111 43.00 15.55 37.32
CA ILE A 111 42.28 14.40 36.71
C ILE A 111 40.87 14.29 37.23
N ASP A 112 40.62 14.40 38.57
CA ASP A 112 39.31 14.40 39.17
C ASP A 112 38.42 15.52 38.58
N SER A 113 39.00 16.73 38.42
CA SER A 113 38.33 17.88 37.83
C SER A 113 37.91 17.61 36.38
N LEU A 114 38.79 16.96 35.58
CA LEU A 114 38.51 16.59 34.19
C LEU A 114 37.40 15.57 34.09
N TYR A 115 37.34 14.56 34.95
CA TYR A 115 36.26 13.61 34.99
C TYR A 115 34.94 14.23 35.44
N LEU A 116 34.96 15.24 36.29
CA LEU A 116 33.77 15.96 36.72
C LEU A 116 33.24 16.89 35.63
N SER A 117 34.15 17.61 34.94
CA SER A 117 33.77 18.56 33.89
C SER A 117 33.34 17.91 32.61
N ASN A 118 33.80 16.69 32.31
CA ASN A 118 33.56 16.02 31.04
C ASN A 118 33.11 14.57 31.22
N LYS A 119 31.81 14.33 31.07
CA LYS A 119 31.22 12.97 31.17
C LYS A 119 31.63 12.04 30.03
N ASN A 120 32.13 12.57 28.93
CA ASN A 120 32.48 11.82 27.73
C ASN A 120 33.86 11.14 27.82
N ILE A 121 34.64 11.39 28.89
CA ILE A 121 35.94 10.80 29.13
C ILE A 121 35.76 9.59 30.06
N GLU A 122 36.19 8.42 29.59
CA GLU A 122 36.18 7.18 30.37
C GLU A 122 37.53 6.94 31.02
N GLY A 123 38.63 7.31 30.34
CA GLY A 123 40.00 7.10 30.81
C GLY A 123 40.95 8.27 30.45
N ILE A 124 41.89 8.51 31.33
CA ILE A 124 42.97 9.51 31.13
C ILE A 124 44.30 8.85 31.49
N ASP A 125 45.14 8.67 30.47
CA ASP A 125 46.48 8.12 30.66
C ASP A 125 47.50 9.22 30.27
N VAL A 126 48.50 9.43 31.11
CA VAL A 126 49.51 10.47 30.90
C VAL A 126 50.91 9.85 30.80
N THR A 127 51.64 10.19 29.73
CA THR A 127 53.01 9.82 29.54
C THR A 127 53.88 11.10 29.46
N LEU A 128 55.06 11.09 30.07
CA LEU A 128 56.05 12.13 29.88
C LEU A 128 57.25 11.57 29.13
N SER A 129 57.85 12.38 28.25
CA SER A 129 58.89 11.94 27.34
C SER A 129 60.15 11.42 28.06
N ASP A 130 60.47 11.94 29.25
CA ASP A 130 61.61 11.62 30.01
C ASP A 130 61.51 10.49 31.03
N TYR A 131 60.25 9.91 31.11
CA TYR A 131 59.93 8.90 32.11
C TYR A 131 59.46 7.57 31.50
N LYS A 132 59.89 6.46 32.11
CA LYS A 132 59.52 5.09 31.70
C LYS A 132 58.25 4.59 32.38
N THR A 133 57.45 5.46 32.94
CA THR A 133 56.19 5.14 33.59
C THR A 133 55.08 5.95 32.97
N VAL A 134 53.86 5.37 33.00
CA VAL A 134 52.64 5.97 32.51
C VAL A 134 51.65 6.03 33.68
N PHE A 135 51.05 7.20 33.89
CA PHE A 135 49.90 7.32 34.76
C PHE A 135 48.68 6.81 34.00
N VAL A 136 47.94 5.88 34.58
CA VAL A 136 46.70 5.31 33.99
C VAL A 136 45.58 5.50 34.96
N SER A 137 44.47 6.11 34.52
CA SER A 137 43.28 6.27 35.32
C SER A 137 42.03 6.00 34.50
N THR A 138 40.95 5.65 35.22
CA THR A 138 39.60 5.49 34.65
C THR A 138 38.60 6.30 35.47
N ARG A 139 37.45 6.59 34.93
CA ARG A 139 36.37 7.26 35.64
C ARG A 139 36.02 6.58 36.96
N GLN A 140 36.08 5.23 37.01
CA GLN A 140 35.81 4.45 38.21
C GLN A 140 36.98 4.44 39.20
N SER A 141 38.20 4.68 38.72
CA SER A 141 39.43 4.69 39.50
C SER A 141 40.26 5.94 39.18
N GLN A 142 39.74 7.09 39.64
CA GLN A 142 40.29 8.43 39.32
C GLN A 142 41.69 8.64 39.91
N GLY A 143 41.97 8.02 41.06
CA GLY A 143 43.30 8.08 41.70
C GLY A 143 44.43 7.45 40.85
N GLY A 144 44.04 6.62 39.86
CA GLY A 144 44.99 6.05 38.92
C GLY A 144 46.08 5.19 39.52
N LYS A 145 46.98 4.73 38.65
CA LYS A 145 48.17 3.97 39.01
C LYS A 145 49.32 4.23 38.00
N GLN A 146 50.54 3.98 38.45
CA GLN A 146 51.72 3.95 37.55
C GLN A 146 51.86 2.56 36.91
N VAL A 147 52.09 2.52 35.62
CA VAL A 147 52.39 1.31 34.83
C VAL A 147 53.69 1.54 34.05
N SER A 148 54.50 0.49 33.84
CA SER A 148 55.68 0.61 32.98
C SER A 148 55.30 0.95 31.55
N ALA A 149 56.01 1.89 30.95
CA ALA A 149 55.79 2.29 29.54
C ALA A 149 56.05 1.13 28.56
N ASP A 150 56.89 0.17 28.88
CA ASP A 150 57.21 -0.99 28.04
C ASP A 150 56.00 -1.94 27.89
N HIS A 151 55.07 -1.93 28.84
CA HIS A 151 53.87 -2.77 28.86
C HIS A 151 52.57 -1.98 28.55
N TYR A 152 52.69 -0.68 28.35
CA TYR A 152 51.53 0.18 28.09
C TYR A 152 51.14 0.17 26.61
N LYS A 153 49.86 0.01 26.36
CA LYS A 153 49.23 0.22 25.03
C LYS A 153 48.05 1.14 25.18
N ALA A 154 48.12 2.27 24.50
CA ALA A 154 46.97 3.19 24.48
C ALA A 154 45.72 2.50 23.96
N PRO A 155 44.54 2.71 24.60
CA PRO A 155 43.27 2.22 24.11
C PRO A 155 42.98 2.65 22.66
N ALA A 156 42.25 1.85 21.91
CA ALA A 156 41.94 2.18 20.50
C ALA A 156 41.04 3.43 20.38
N THR A 157 40.24 3.68 21.41
CA THR A 157 39.31 4.83 21.52
C THR A 157 39.96 6.07 22.12
N ALA A 158 41.29 6.01 22.46
CA ALA A 158 41.99 7.14 23.04
C ALA A 158 42.43 8.16 21.98
N ILE A 159 42.18 9.41 22.27
CA ILE A 159 42.63 10.57 21.50
C ILE A 159 43.98 11.03 22.10
N PRO A 160 45.07 10.99 21.34
CA PRO A 160 46.38 11.49 21.82
C PRO A 160 46.39 13.03 21.83
N VAL A 161 46.67 13.62 22.97
CA VAL A 161 46.80 15.06 23.18
C VAL A 161 48.22 15.39 23.53
N LEU A 162 48.89 16.13 22.67
CA LEU A 162 50.27 16.59 22.96
C LEU A 162 50.24 17.58 24.13
N LEU A 163 51.00 17.26 25.17
CA LEU A 163 51.26 18.14 26.29
C LEU A 163 52.51 18.99 26.00
N THR A 164 52.35 20.30 26.13
CA THR A 164 53.43 21.26 25.83
C THR A 164 53.74 22.09 27.09
N ASN A 165 55.00 22.36 27.30
CA ASN A 165 55.43 23.25 28.36
C ASN A 165 54.88 24.68 28.09
N PRO A 166 54.07 25.25 29.00
CA PRO A 166 53.40 26.53 28.79
C PRO A 166 54.37 27.72 28.65
N THR A 167 55.60 27.58 29.11
CA THR A 167 56.57 28.64 29.04
C THR A 167 57.49 28.55 27.78
N THR A 168 57.86 27.33 27.39
CA THR A 168 58.83 27.14 26.29
C THR A 168 58.14 26.66 24.98
N GLY A 169 56.93 26.17 25.06
CA GLY A 169 56.23 25.55 23.93
C GLY A 169 56.71 24.15 23.53
N ALA A 170 57.78 23.63 24.22
CA ALA A 170 58.29 22.31 23.94
C ALA A 170 57.33 21.20 24.34
N GLY A 171 57.24 20.13 23.53
CA GLY A 171 56.50 18.95 23.89
C GLY A 171 57.11 18.24 25.10
N VAL A 172 56.30 17.94 26.11
CA VAL A 172 56.73 17.29 27.36
C VAL A 172 56.17 15.87 27.52
N GLY A 173 55.15 15.53 26.78
CA GLY A 173 54.48 14.22 26.87
C GLY A 173 53.19 14.14 26.06
N ILE A 174 52.46 13.09 26.28
CA ILE A 174 51.14 12.84 25.63
C ILE A 174 50.13 12.42 26.69
N ALA A 175 48.94 13.05 26.67
CA ALA A 175 47.78 12.54 27.38
C ALA A 175 46.91 11.77 26.40
N TYR A 176 46.58 10.53 26.73
CA TYR A 176 45.65 9.69 25.99
C TYR A 176 44.28 9.77 26.67
N MET A 177 43.33 10.43 25.99
CA MET A 177 42.00 10.66 26.50
C MET A 177 41.05 9.66 25.87
N THR A 178 40.64 8.65 26.63
CA THR A 178 39.74 7.59 26.16
C THR A 178 38.28 8.09 26.16
N LEU A 179 37.64 8.04 25.01
CA LEU A 179 36.23 8.38 24.88
C LEU A 179 35.33 7.24 25.35
N ASP A 180 34.23 7.61 25.99
CA ASP A 180 33.17 6.68 26.34
C ASP A 180 32.44 6.19 25.08
N GLN A 181 32.42 4.89 24.87
CA GLN A 181 31.73 4.26 23.72
C GLN A 181 30.20 4.37 23.77
N GLU A 182 29.63 4.46 24.97
CA GLU A 182 28.18 4.58 25.13
C GLU A 182 27.64 5.86 24.47
N ILE A 183 28.44 6.93 24.46
CA ILE A 183 28.08 8.20 23.82
C ILE A 183 28.01 8.07 22.30
N LEU A 184 29.01 7.37 21.71
CA LEU A 184 29.02 7.10 20.27
C LEU A 184 27.80 6.22 19.89
N THR A 185 27.53 5.20 20.69
CA THR A 185 26.35 4.34 20.51
C THR A 185 25.05 5.14 20.60
N ALA A 186 24.91 6.02 21.59
CA ALA A 186 23.73 6.86 21.75
C ALA A 186 23.54 7.82 20.58
N ALA A 187 24.62 8.43 20.07
CA ALA A 187 24.56 9.30 18.89
C ALA A 187 24.10 8.53 17.64
N ILE A 188 24.63 7.33 17.45
CA ILE A 188 24.23 6.45 16.34
C ILE A 188 22.75 6.05 16.48
N ASP A 189 22.31 5.64 17.67
CA ASP A 189 20.91 5.23 17.93
C ASP A 189 19.93 6.36 17.68
N ASN A 190 20.26 7.58 18.10
CA ASN A 190 19.44 8.76 17.85
C ASN A 190 19.33 9.09 16.35
N ALA A 191 20.43 8.96 15.62
CA ALA A 191 20.50 9.28 14.20
C ALA A 191 19.83 8.24 13.31
N ARG A 192 19.97 6.95 13.62
CA ARG A 192 19.46 5.83 12.80
C ARG A 192 17.96 5.56 12.94
N GLY A 193 17.36 5.95 14.09
CA GLY A 193 15.99 5.56 14.42
C GLY A 193 15.80 4.03 14.42
N ASN A 194 14.84 3.53 13.66
CA ASN A 194 14.53 2.08 13.58
C ASN A 194 15.27 1.34 12.46
N LEU A 195 16.19 2.00 11.74
CA LEU A 195 16.93 1.35 10.67
C LEU A 195 18.19 0.63 11.19
N PRO A 196 18.41 -0.63 10.81
CA PRO A 196 19.66 -1.32 11.12
C PRO A 196 20.78 -0.75 10.26
N VAL A 197 21.67 -0.01 10.88
CA VAL A 197 22.86 0.58 10.28
C VAL A 197 24.08 -0.08 10.86
N ALA A 198 25.07 -0.35 10.05
CA ALA A 198 26.41 -0.70 10.50
C ALA A 198 27.30 0.56 10.44
N VAL A 199 28.04 0.80 11.52
CA VAL A 199 28.94 1.95 11.65
C VAL A 199 30.35 1.47 11.99
N ARG A 200 31.34 2.01 11.31
CA ARG A 200 32.75 1.82 11.63
C ARG A 200 33.44 3.17 11.72
N ILE A 201 34.29 3.33 12.72
CA ILE A 201 35.08 4.53 12.90
C ILE A 201 36.59 4.10 12.92
N PHE A 202 37.37 4.75 12.08
CA PHE A 202 38.80 4.51 12.01
C PHE A 202 39.56 5.75 12.47
N THR A 203 40.64 5.52 13.17
CA THR A 203 41.62 6.57 13.55
C THR A 203 42.31 7.12 12.30
N PRO A 204 43.00 8.29 12.41
CA PRO A 204 43.82 8.84 11.32
C PRO A 204 44.91 7.90 10.81
N PHE A 205 45.30 6.92 11.62
CA PHE A 205 46.32 5.89 11.29
C PHE A 205 45.70 4.61 10.72
N GLY A 206 44.38 4.61 10.39
CA GLY A 206 43.68 3.48 9.78
C GLY A 206 43.29 2.35 10.74
N LYS A 207 43.52 2.52 12.06
CA LYS A 207 43.10 1.54 13.07
C LYS A 207 41.61 1.68 13.36
N GLU A 208 40.89 0.57 13.41
CA GLU A 208 39.48 0.56 13.81
C GLU A 208 39.35 0.94 15.28
N MET A 209 38.63 2.01 15.54
CA MET A 209 38.36 2.58 16.85
C MET A 209 37.01 2.10 17.43
N TYR A 210 35.99 2.01 16.57
CA TYR A 210 34.64 1.61 16.94
C TYR A 210 33.98 0.81 15.83
N HIS A 211 33.19 -0.16 16.22
CA HIS A 211 32.38 -0.96 15.30
C HIS A 211 31.06 -1.29 15.93
N GLU A 212 29.98 -0.98 15.21
CA GLU A 212 28.62 -1.40 15.55
C GLU A 212 27.94 -2.01 14.32
N GLY A 213 27.21 -3.11 14.51
CA GLY A 213 26.50 -3.86 13.47
C GLY A 213 27.12 -5.23 13.20
N ASP A 214 26.42 -6.02 12.41
CA ASP A 214 26.77 -7.42 12.18
C ASP A 214 28.03 -7.57 11.30
N LYS A 215 29.06 -8.18 11.84
CA LYS A 215 30.33 -8.47 11.14
C LYS A 215 30.18 -9.39 9.93
N GLY A 216 29.06 -10.14 9.83
CA GLY A 216 28.82 -11.14 8.80
C GLY A 216 28.25 -10.60 7.48
N GLN A 217 27.73 -9.37 7.44
CA GLN A 217 27.04 -8.80 6.27
C GLN A 217 27.97 -7.97 5.35
N SER A 218 29.25 -8.11 5.47
CA SER A 218 30.27 -7.24 4.86
C SER A 218 30.41 -7.33 3.33
N LYS A 219 29.80 -8.29 2.63
CA LYS A 219 30.04 -8.48 1.18
C LYS A 219 29.09 -7.74 0.26
N ASP A 220 27.85 -7.43 0.73
CA ASP A 220 26.80 -6.85 -0.12
C ASP A 220 26.32 -5.48 0.41
N VAL A 221 27.18 -4.74 1.13
CA VAL A 221 26.78 -3.51 1.78
C VAL A 221 27.51 -2.32 1.15
N LYS A 222 26.76 -1.36 0.65
CA LYS A 222 27.31 -0.11 0.11
C LYS A 222 27.65 0.82 1.26
N TRP A 223 28.97 0.92 1.58
CA TRP A 223 29.49 1.83 2.57
C TRP A 223 29.52 3.27 2.04
N GLN A 224 28.96 4.18 2.82
CA GLN A 224 29.14 5.61 2.65
C GLN A 224 30.23 6.08 3.64
N THR A 225 31.12 6.91 3.20
CA THR A 225 32.29 7.32 3.97
C THR A 225 32.35 8.83 4.11
N ARG A 226 32.68 9.29 5.32
CA ARG A 226 33.02 10.69 5.58
C ARG A 226 34.31 10.76 6.45
N SER A 227 35.22 11.63 6.06
CA SER A 227 36.38 11.94 6.89
C SER A 227 36.11 13.21 7.70
N THR A 228 36.51 13.20 8.97
CA THR A 228 36.50 14.38 9.84
C THR A 228 37.71 15.27 9.54
N ILE A 229 37.64 16.51 10.01
CA ILE A 229 38.77 17.48 9.88
C ILE A 229 40.04 17.03 10.62
N TYR A 230 39.90 16.10 11.58
CA TYR A 230 41.04 15.54 12.35
C TYR A 230 41.53 14.20 11.79
N GLY A 231 41.10 13.82 10.58
CA GLY A 231 41.54 12.60 9.90
C GLY A 231 40.87 11.31 10.34
N TYR A 232 39.87 11.35 11.23
CA TYR A 232 39.03 10.19 11.54
C TYR A 232 38.12 9.89 10.37
N LYS A 233 37.94 8.61 10.08
CA LYS A 233 37.08 8.15 9.00
C LYS A 233 35.88 7.43 9.57
N VAL A 234 34.68 7.88 9.22
CA VAL A 234 33.43 7.27 9.61
C VAL A 234 32.84 6.59 8.38
N ASP A 235 32.59 5.30 8.47
CA ASP A 235 31.91 4.49 7.44
C ASP A 235 30.55 4.06 7.98
N VAL A 236 29.50 4.29 7.20
CA VAL A 236 28.12 3.89 7.53
C VAL A 236 27.52 3.10 6.38
N ALA A 237 26.81 2.05 6.70
CA ALA A 237 26.12 1.27 5.72
C ALA A 237 24.75 0.79 6.22
N VAL A 238 23.77 0.72 5.32
CA VAL A 238 22.44 0.17 5.58
C VAL A 238 22.37 -1.25 5.02
N SER A 239 21.77 -2.17 5.77
CA SER A 239 21.64 -3.57 5.37
C SER A 239 20.70 -3.71 4.17
N GLU A 240 21.21 -4.21 3.03
CA GLU A 240 20.40 -4.51 1.85
C GLU A 240 19.34 -5.57 2.14
N SER A 241 19.66 -6.57 2.95
CA SER A 241 18.70 -7.62 3.33
C SER A 241 17.49 -7.06 4.07
N TYR A 242 17.68 -6.02 4.88
CA TYR A 242 16.57 -5.31 5.54
C TYR A 242 15.71 -4.57 4.53
N LEU A 243 16.31 -3.87 3.56
CA LEU A 243 15.58 -3.15 2.52
C LEU A 243 14.75 -4.09 1.66
N VAL A 244 15.34 -5.23 1.25
CA VAL A 244 14.62 -6.28 0.50
C VAL A 244 13.45 -6.83 1.31
N LYS A 245 13.67 -7.15 2.59
CA LYS A 245 12.62 -7.68 3.48
C LYS A 245 11.47 -6.70 3.66
N LYS A 246 11.77 -5.42 3.86
CA LYS A 246 10.76 -4.35 3.96
C LYS A 246 10.03 -4.13 2.64
N GLY A 247 10.76 -4.19 1.51
CA GLY A 247 10.19 -4.12 0.17
C GLY A 247 9.21 -5.24 -0.12
N LEU A 248 9.59 -6.47 0.20
CA LEU A 248 8.71 -7.64 0.08
C LEU A 248 7.47 -7.54 0.98
N ALA A 249 7.62 -7.09 2.22
CA ALA A 249 6.49 -6.90 3.14
C ALA A 249 5.48 -5.85 2.60
N ASN A 250 5.98 -4.74 2.06
CA ASN A 250 5.13 -3.73 1.43
C ASN A 250 4.42 -4.27 0.18
N LEU A 251 5.13 -5.06 -0.65
CA LEU A 251 4.57 -5.70 -1.84
C LEU A 251 3.48 -6.70 -1.47
N THR A 252 3.70 -7.55 -0.47
CA THR A 252 2.69 -8.53 -0.01
C THR A 252 1.45 -7.84 0.55
N THR A 253 1.61 -6.76 1.31
CA THR A 253 0.48 -5.95 1.80
C THR A 253 -0.32 -5.35 0.65
N PHE A 254 0.37 -4.75 -0.34
CA PHE A 254 -0.28 -4.21 -1.53
C PHE A 254 -1.04 -5.28 -2.31
N LEU A 255 -0.41 -6.44 -2.57
CA LEU A 255 -1.04 -7.55 -3.30
C LEU A 255 -2.26 -8.11 -2.56
N SER A 256 -2.22 -8.18 -1.23
CA SER A 256 -3.35 -8.62 -0.41
C SER A 256 -4.55 -7.68 -0.53
N ILE A 257 -4.32 -6.37 -0.46
CA ILE A 257 -5.37 -5.35 -0.64
C ILE A 257 -5.91 -5.39 -2.07
N ALA A 258 -5.04 -5.46 -3.07
CA ALA A 258 -5.41 -5.53 -4.48
C ALA A 258 -6.25 -6.80 -4.77
N PHE A 259 -5.89 -7.94 -4.21
CA PHE A 259 -6.65 -9.18 -4.31
C PHE A 259 -8.03 -9.08 -3.66
N LEU A 260 -8.14 -8.43 -2.50
CA LEU A 260 -9.44 -8.21 -1.84
C LEU A 260 -10.36 -7.35 -2.71
N ILE A 261 -9.85 -6.25 -3.25
CA ILE A 261 -10.60 -5.36 -4.14
C ILE A 261 -11.03 -6.12 -5.41
N PHE A 262 -10.11 -6.90 -6.00
CA PHE A 262 -10.41 -7.74 -7.17
C PHE A 262 -11.53 -8.73 -6.87
N LEU A 263 -11.48 -9.41 -5.71
CA LEU A 263 -12.49 -10.38 -5.31
C LEU A 263 -13.86 -9.74 -5.17
N ILE A 264 -13.94 -8.58 -4.51
CA ILE A 264 -15.20 -7.82 -4.34
C ILE A 264 -15.77 -7.43 -5.70
N LEU A 265 -14.95 -6.82 -6.57
CA LEU A 265 -15.37 -6.41 -7.91
C LEU A 265 -15.80 -7.60 -8.78
N TYR A 266 -15.07 -8.71 -8.72
CA TYR A 266 -15.43 -9.94 -9.42
C TYR A 266 -16.79 -10.49 -8.97
N LEU A 267 -17.05 -10.51 -7.65
CA LEU A 267 -18.32 -10.98 -7.10
C LEU A 267 -19.47 -10.06 -7.50
N LEU A 268 -19.28 -8.74 -7.46
CA LEU A 268 -20.28 -7.76 -7.90
C LEU A 268 -20.61 -7.93 -9.40
N LEU A 269 -19.59 -7.99 -10.25
CA LEU A 269 -19.76 -8.23 -11.69
C LEU A 269 -20.47 -9.56 -11.95
N ARG A 270 -20.05 -10.62 -11.28
CA ARG A 270 -20.70 -11.93 -11.39
C ARG A 270 -22.19 -11.87 -11.03
N GLN A 271 -22.54 -11.13 -9.98
CA GLN A 271 -23.93 -10.96 -9.55
C GLN A 271 -24.73 -10.16 -10.58
N ILE A 272 -24.21 -9.05 -11.08
CA ILE A 272 -24.85 -8.23 -12.12
C ILE A 272 -25.07 -9.06 -13.38
N PHE A 273 -24.04 -9.75 -13.87
CA PHE A 273 -24.17 -10.59 -15.06
C PHE A 273 -25.13 -11.76 -14.88
N LYS A 274 -25.18 -12.37 -13.68
CA LYS A 274 -26.13 -13.43 -13.38
C LYS A 274 -27.57 -12.90 -13.46
N ASN A 275 -27.82 -11.73 -12.91
CA ASN A 275 -29.13 -11.08 -12.89
C ASN A 275 -29.56 -10.70 -14.31
N TYR A 276 -28.70 -10.02 -15.06
CA TYR A 276 -28.94 -9.66 -16.46
C TYR A 276 -29.24 -10.87 -17.34
N ARG A 277 -28.42 -11.93 -17.21
CA ARG A 277 -28.63 -13.19 -17.95
C ARG A 277 -30.00 -13.82 -17.64
N ARG A 278 -30.41 -13.80 -16.36
CA ARG A 278 -31.72 -14.33 -15.95
C ARG A 278 -32.87 -13.58 -16.63
N GLN A 279 -32.81 -12.25 -16.65
CA GLN A 279 -33.81 -11.40 -17.29
C GLN A 279 -33.90 -11.64 -18.81
N VAL A 280 -32.70 -11.76 -19.48
CA VAL A 280 -32.68 -12.06 -20.94
C VAL A 280 -33.23 -13.45 -21.24
N LEU A 281 -32.89 -14.48 -20.46
CA LEU A 281 -33.39 -15.83 -20.68
C LEU A 281 -34.90 -15.88 -20.48
N ASP A 282 -35.46 -15.24 -19.46
CA ASP A 282 -36.88 -15.15 -19.21
C ASP A 282 -37.61 -14.47 -20.37
N LEU A 283 -37.05 -13.41 -20.96
CA LEU A 283 -37.58 -12.74 -22.14
C LEU A 283 -37.60 -13.69 -23.36
N VAL A 284 -36.51 -14.41 -23.60
CA VAL A 284 -36.42 -15.38 -24.69
C VAL A 284 -37.37 -16.55 -24.49
N ASP A 285 -37.50 -17.08 -23.29
CA ASP A 285 -38.37 -18.19 -22.97
C ASP A 285 -39.86 -17.77 -23.14
N THR A 286 -40.24 -16.57 -22.70
CA THR A 286 -41.60 -16.02 -22.92
C THR A 286 -41.87 -15.84 -24.41
N MET A 287 -40.95 -15.30 -25.19
CA MET A 287 -41.07 -15.17 -26.65
C MET A 287 -41.25 -16.53 -27.37
N ASN A 288 -40.49 -17.55 -26.92
CA ASN A 288 -40.64 -18.90 -27.48
C ASN A 288 -42.04 -19.48 -27.20
N GLN A 289 -42.60 -19.27 -26.00
CA GLN A 289 -43.94 -19.74 -25.65
C GLN A 289 -45.02 -19.03 -26.48
N ILE A 290 -44.88 -17.73 -26.67
CA ILE A 290 -45.79 -16.96 -27.57
C ILE A 290 -45.71 -17.49 -29.01
N SER A 291 -44.52 -17.77 -29.52
CA SER A 291 -44.31 -18.31 -30.86
C SER A 291 -44.90 -19.71 -31.06
N GLN A 292 -45.06 -20.49 -29.98
CA GLN A 292 -45.67 -21.83 -29.98
C GLN A 292 -47.19 -21.79 -29.86
N GLY A 293 -47.82 -20.61 -29.84
CA GLY A 293 -49.26 -20.43 -29.90
C GLY A 293 -49.88 -19.87 -28.63
N ASP A 294 -49.13 -19.60 -27.59
CA ASP A 294 -49.64 -18.93 -26.36
C ASP A 294 -49.67 -17.40 -26.58
N SER A 295 -50.59 -16.94 -27.44
CA SER A 295 -50.69 -15.54 -27.83
C SER A 295 -51.20 -14.61 -26.71
N GLU A 296 -51.82 -15.13 -25.66
CA GLU A 296 -52.32 -14.33 -24.54
C GLU A 296 -51.19 -13.95 -23.56
N ARG A 297 -50.07 -14.65 -23.62
CA ARG A 297 -48.96 -14.41 -22.73
C ARG A 297 -48.27 -13.08 -23.00
N ARG A 298 -47.86 -12.40 -21.92
CA ARG A 298 -47.13 -11.14 -21.96
C ARG A 298 -45.83 -11.26 -21.19
N ILE A 299 -44.84 -10.44 -21.57
CA ILE A 299 -43.58 -10.33 -20.86
C ILE A 299 -43.84 -9.62 -19.54
N ASP A 300 -43.39 -10.25 -18.43
CA ASP A 300 -43.39 -9.60 -17.12
C ASP A 300 -42.31 -8.52 -17.07
N THR A 301 -42.76 -7.28 -17.21
CA THR A 301 -41.85 -6.11 -17.20
C THR A 301 -41.47 -5.63 -15.80
N SER A 302 -42.20 -6.10 -14.74
CA SER A 302 -41.90 -5.71 -13.35
C SER A 302 -40.56 -6.24 -12.85
N THR A 303 -40.04 -7.29 -13.48
CA THR A 303 -38.78 -7.96 -13.14
C THR A 303 -37.62 -7.54 -14.04
N LYS A 304 -37.84 -6.59 -14.97
CA LYS A 304 -36.86 -6.14 -15.95
C LYS A 304 -36.30 -4.77 -15.58
N ASP A 305 -35.02 -4.58 -15.85
CA ASP A 305 -34.31 -3.34 -15.61
C ASP A 305 -33.99 -2.64 -16.93
N GLN A 306 -33.97 -1.30 -16.91
CA GLN A 306 -33.44 -0.43 -17.96
C GLN A 306 -33.90 -0.82 -19.39
N GLU A 307 -32.95 -1.18 -20.27
CA GLU A 307 -33.20 -1.48 -21.68
C GLU A 307 -34.09 -2.70 -21.85
N LEU A 308 -34.00 -3.69 -20.97
CA LEU A 308 -34.85 -4.90 -21.04
C LEU A 308 -36.31 -4.58 -20.68
N LEU A 309 -36.55 -3.62 -19.79
CA LEU A 309 -37.87 -3.08 -19.50
C LEU A 309 -38.51 -2.43 -20.74
N VAL A 310 -37.73 -1.58 -21.43
CA VAL A 310 -38.18 -0.91 -22.64
C VAL A 310 -38.51 -1.93 -23.74
N ILE A 311 -37.63 -2.90 -23.97
CA ILE A 311 -37.84 -3.99 -24.95
C ILE A 311 -39.08 -4.80 -24.59
N GLY A 312 -39.25 -5.17 -23.32
CA GLY A 312 -40.43 -5.91 -22.86
C GLY A 312 -41.72 -5.15 -23.12
N ASN A 313 -41.79 -3.87 -22.81
CA ASN A 313 -42.94 -3.01 -23.08
C ASN A 313 -43.25 -2.88 -24.58
N MET A 314 -42.18 -2.69 -25.41
CA MET A 314 -42.37 -2.62 -26.87
C MET A 314 -42.94 -3.93 -27.45
N ILE A 315 -42.45 -5.06 -26.97
CA ILE A 315 -42.99 -6.38 -27.40
C ILE A 315 -44.44 -6.55 -26.94
N ASN A 316 -44.77 -6.23 -25.70
CA ASN A 316 -46.15 -6.31 -25.21
C ASN A 316 -47.11 -5.43 -26.04
N THR A 317 -46.70 -4.18 -26.36
CA THR A 317 -47.45 -3.29 -27.21
C THR A 317 -47.65 -3.86 -28.63
N MET A 318 -46.60 -4.49 -29.20
CA MET A 318 -46.70 -5.16 -30.50
C MET A 318 -47.69 -6.32 -30.46
N LEU A 319 -47.70 -7.14 -29.39
CA LEU A 319 -48.63 -8.23 -29.20
C LEU A 319 -50.08 -7.72 -29.05
N ASP A 320 -50.32 -6.66 -28.28
CA ASP A 320 -51.63 -6.05 -28.12
C ASP A 320 -52.19 -5.52 -29.46
N ASN A 321 -51.34 -4.90 -30.28
CA ASN A 321 -51.71 -4.47 -31.63
C ASN A 321 -52.04 -5.67 -32.55
N MET A 322 -51.27 -6.77 -32.43
CA MET A 322 -51.50 -7.99 -33.17
C MET A 322 -52.83 -8.63 -32.82
N ASP A 323 -53.17 -8.74 -31.52
CA ASP A 323 -54.42 -9.25 -31.04
C ASP A 323 -55.61 -8.39 -31.49
N LYS A 324 -55.44 -7.06 -31.51
CA LYS A 324 -56.43 -6.14 -32.04
C LYS A 324 -56.67 -6.39 -33.54
N ASN A 325 -55.59 -6.45 -34.33
CA ASN A 325 -55.69 -6.67 -35.77
C ASN A 325 -56.37 -8.01 -36.11
N ILE A 326 -56.05 -9.08 -35.36
CA ILE A 326 -56.70 -10.37 -35.54
C ILE A 326 -58.20 -10.27 -35.26
N ARG A 327 -58.63 -9.61 -34.20
CA ARG A 327 -60.06 -9.37 -33.89
C ARG A 327 -60.73 -8.55 -34.97
N ASP A 328 -60.07 -7.49 -35.45
CA ASP A 328 -60.61 -6.62 -36.50
C ASP A 328 -60.79 -7.41 -37.82
N ILE A 329 -59.84 -8.24 -38.21
CA ILE A 329 -59.90 -9.10 -39.37
C ILE A 329 -61.02 -10.11 -39.23
N TYR A 330 -61.14 -10.72 -38.03
CA TYR A 330 -62.23 -11.69 -37.79
C TYR A 330 -63.57 -11.04 -37.87
N GLN A 331 -63.78 -9.84 -37.33
CA GLN A 331 -65.01 -9.07 -37.44
C GLN A 331 -65.38 -8.72 -38.90
N LEU A 332 -64.34 -8.27 -39.68
CA LEU A 332 -64.51 -7.99 -41.10
C LEU A 332 -64.89 -9.22 -41.88
N GLN A 333 -64.34 -10.38 -41.60
CA GLN A 333 -64.73 -11.65 -42.23
C GLN A 333 -66.15 -12.07 -41.90
N LEU A 334 -66.55 -11.89 -40.63
CA LEU A 334 -67.95 -12.13 -40.24
C LEU A 334 -68.90 -11.18 -41.00
N SER A 335 -68.63 -9.88 -41.01
CA SER A 335 -69.40 -8.89 -41.73
C SER A 335 -69.50 -9.18 -43.24
N GLN A 336 -68.39 -9.63 -43.85
CA GLN A 336 -68.36 -10.04 -45.24
C GLN A 336 -69.23 -11.30 -45.52
N LYS A 337 -69.15 -12.29 -44.61
CA LYS A 337 -69.99 -13.47 -44.70
C LYS A 337 -71.45 -13.11 -44.59
N ASP A 338 -71.87 -12.25 -43.65
CA ASP A 338 -73.22 -11.77 -43.48
C ASP A 338 -73.71 -11.00 -44.72
N ALA A 339 -72.88 -10.11 -45.29
CA ALA A 339 -73.16 -9.40 -46.51
C ALA A 339 -73.33 -10.35 -47.71
N ASN A 340 -72.46 -11.35 -47.83
CA ASN A 340 -72.63 -12.38 -48.88
C ASN A 340 -73.88 -13.20 -48.70
N MET A 341 -74.24 -13.56 -47.44
CA MET A 341 -75.46 -14.29 -47.14
C MET A 341 -76.70 -13.49 -47.55
N ARG A 342 -76.77 -12.20 -47.18
CA ARG A 342 -77.84 -11.28 -47.59
C ARG A 342 -77.90 -11.11 -49.11
N ALA A 343 -76.75 -11.02 -49.78
CA ALA A 343 -76.74 -10.94 -51.25
C ALA A 343 -77.26 -12.23 -51.90
N LEU A 344 -76.89 -13.40 -51.35
CA LEU A 344 -77.39 -14.69 -51.81
C LEU A 344 -78.90 -14.79 -51.55
N GLN A 345 -79.41 -14.37 -50.39
CA GLN A 345 -80.84 -14.31 -50.06
C GLN A 345 -81.62 -13.37 -51.05
N ALA A 346 -81.01 -12.19 -51.36
CA ALA A 346 -81.60 -11.25 -52.31
C ALA A 346 -81.66 -11.76 -53.76
N GLN A 347 -80.81 -12.75 -54.15
CA GLN A 347 -80.94 -13.42 -55.47
C GLN A 347 -82.17 -14.28 -55.61
N ILE A 348 -82.77 -14.72 -54.46
CA ILE A 348 -84.06 -15.34 -54.47
C ILE A 348 -85.06 -14.20 -54.53
N ASN A 349 -85.60 -13.89 -55.71
CA ASN A 349 -86.61 -12.86 -55.88
C ASN A 349 -87.96 -13.28 -55.21
N PRO A 350 -88.17 -12.78 -53.95
CA PRO A 350 -89.39 -13.26 -53.20
C PRO A 350 -90.68 -12.90 -53.91
N HIS A 351 -90.65 -11.77 -54.57
CA HIS A 351 -91.83 -11.30 -55.30
C HIS A 351 -92.13 -12.21 -56.51
N PHE A 352 -91.12 -12.69 -57.18
CA PHE A 352 -91.31 -13.65 -58.27
C PHE A 352 -91.86 -14.97 -57.74
N MET A 353 -91.33 -15.47 -56.66
CA MET A 353 -91.80 -16.69 -56.02
C MET A 353 -93.27 -16.58 -55.56
N TYR A 354 -93.62 -15.47 -54.86
CA TYR A 354 -95.04 -15.25 -54.45
C TYR A 354 -95.95 -15.11 -55.62
N ASN A 355 -95.58 -14.36 -56.61
CA ASN A 355 -96.41 -14.22 -57.82
C ASN A 355 -96.58 -15.54 -58.56
N THR A 356 -95.57 -16.36 -58.62
CA THR A 356 -95.64 -17.68 -59.27
C THR A 356 -96.58 -18.65 -58.45
N LEU A 357 -96.38 -18.68 -57.13
CA LEU A 357 -97.24 -19.48 -56.23
C LEU A 357 -98.69 -19.01 -56.27
N GLU A 358 -98.94 -17.72 -56.29
CA GLU A 358 -100.25 -17.17 -56.42
C GLU A 358 -100.90 -17.50 -57.77
N PHE A 359 -100.12 -17.43 -58.86
CA PHE A 359 -100.55 -17.87 -60.17
C PHE A 359 -100.97 -19.37 -60.20
N ILE A 360 -100.13 -20.24 -59.59
CA ILE A 360 -100.38 -21.67 -59.52
C ILE A 360 -101.61 -21.92 -58.62
N ARG A 361 -101.78 -21.17 -57.52
CA ARG A 361 -102.97 -21.22 -56.67
C ARG A 361 -104.25 -20.89 -57.44
N MET A 362 -104.21 -19.76 -58.14
CA MET A 362 -105.36 -19.36 -58.95
C MET A 362 -105.72 -20.39 -60.03
N TYR A 363 -104.72 -20.96 -60.66
CA TYR A 363 -104.90 -22.00 -61.67
C TYR A 363 -105.47 -23.28 -61.07
N ALA A 364 -105.04 -23.72 -59.85
CA ALA A 364 -105.61 -24.86 -59.14
C ALA A 364 -107.08 -24.62 -58.78
N VAL A 365 -107.42 -23.42 -58.27
CA VAL A 365 -108.84 -23.05 -57.97
C VAL A 365 -109.70 -23.02 -59.25
N MET A 366 -109.25 -22.53 -60.40
CA MET A 366 -109.97 -22.56 -61.67
C MET A 366 -110.24 -23.96 -62.21
N GLN A 367 -109.42 -24.94 -61.78
CA GLN A 367 -109.59 -26.36 -62.14
C GLN A 367 -110.36 -27.15 -61.04
N GLU A 368 -111.11 -26.45 -60.21
CA GLU A 368 -111.94 -26.99 -59.09
C GLU A 368 -111.11 -27.89 -58.12
N GLN A 369 -109.76 -27.60 -57.97
CA GLN A 369 -108.83 -28.30 -57.05
C GLN A 369 -108.67 -27.44 -55.79
N GLU A 370 -109.70 -27.22 -55.00
CA GLU A 370 -109.66 -26.32 -53.82
C GLU A 370 -108.61 -26.76 -52.77
N GLU A 371 -108.54 -28.07 -52.49
CA GLU A 371 -107.58 -28.61 -51.54
C GLU A 371 -106.08 -28.31 -51.90
N LEU A 372 -105.74 -28.40 -53.20
CA LEU A 372 -104.41 -28.02 -53.71
C LEU A 372 -104.21 -26.51 -53.62
N GLY A 373 -105.24 -25.69 -53.84
CA GLY A 373 -105.16 -24.24 -53.68
C GLY A 373 -104.82 -23.82 -52.25
N ASP A 374 -105.46 -24.49 -51.27
CA ASP A 374 -105.21 -24.22 -49.85
C ASP A 374 -103.77 -24.63 -49.44
N ILE A 375 -103.27 -25.78 -49.89
CA ILE A 375 -101.87 -26.20 -49.64
C ILE A 375 -100.86 -25.17 -50.20
N ILE A 376 -101.12 -24.67 -51.42
CA ILE A 376 -100.22 -23.66 -52.04
C ILE A 376 -100.36 -22.35 -51.30
N TYR A 377 -101.51 -21.96 -50.78
CA TYR A 377 -101.65 -20.78 -49.94
C TYR A 377 -100.85 -20.88 -48.62
N GLU A 378 -100.96 -22.00 -47.88
CA GLU A 378 -100.18 -22.22 -46.67
C GLU A 378 -98.70 -22.22 -46.95
N PHE A 379 -98.23 -22.89 -48.01
CA PHE A 379 -96.80 -22.87 -48.41
C PHE A 379 -96.29 -21.48 -48.77
N SER A 380 -97.08 -20.69 -49.52
CA SER A 380 -96.78 -19.29 -49.83
C SER A 380 -96.68 -18.42 -48.57
N SER A 381 -97.59 -18.65 -47.60
CA SER A 381 -97.65 -17.97 -46.32
C SER A 381 -96.39 -18.31 -45.47
N LEU A 382 -96.03 -19.59 -45.40
CA LEU A 382 -94.83 -20.07 -44.73
C LEU A 382 -93.53 -19.46 -45.37
N LEU A 383 -93.46 -19.43 -46.70
CA LEU A 383 -92.35 -18.78 -47.43
C LEU A 383 -92.31 -17.29 -47.16
N ARG A 384 -93.43 -16.58 -47.09
CA ARG A 384 -93.52 -15.18 -46.77
C ARG A 384 -92.93 -14.85 -45.40
N ASN A 385 -93.29 -15.67 -44.39
CA ASN A 385 -92.81 -15.49 -43.03
C ASN A 385 -91.28 -15.82 -42.90
N ASN A 386 -90.81 -16.81 -43.70
CA ASN A 386 -89.38 -17.21 -43.62
C ASN A 386 -88.40 -16.38 -44.50
N ILE A 387 -88.88 -15.62 -45.47
CA ILE A 387 -88.08 -14.79 -46.40
C ILE A 387 -88.18 -13.28 -46.07
N SER A 388 -89.15 -12.89 -45.19
CA SER A 388 -89.36 -11.47 -44.83
C SER A 388 -88.60 -11.00 -43.59
N ASP A 389 -87.90 -11.91 -42.88
CA ASP A 389 -87.01 -11.60 -41.80
C ASP A 389 -85.55 -11.56 -42.36
#